data_745d4b23daa5bccd7b27bdc5de409372
#
_entry.id   745d4b23daa5bccd7b27bdc5de409372
#
_cell.length_a   1.000
_cell.length_b   1.000
_cell.length_c   1.000
_cell.angle_alpha   90.00
_cell.angle_beta   90.00
_cell.angle_gamma   90.00
#
_symmetry.space_group_name_H-M   'P 1'
#
loop_
_entity.id
_entity.type
_entity.pdbx_description
1 polymer ?
#
loop_
_entity_poly.entity_id
_entity_poly.type
_entity_poly.pdbx_seq_one_letter_code
_entity_poly.pdbx_strand_id
1 'polypeptide(L)'
;MIHLGDITQIHGYDIPPVDCITGGSPCQDLSVAGKRAGLSGERSGLFMEQIRIVKEMRERDRQNGRTGFLIRPRYMVWENVPGAFSSNKGADFKTVLEEIVKISENEVPDLPLSDRGGVDKSWVFVR
;
A
#
# COMPACT_ATOMS: atom_id res chain seq x y z
N MET A 1 -8.42 -22.98 2.53
CA MET A 1 -8.35 -21.56 2.14
C MET A 1 -9.73 -20.94 2.34
N ILE A 2 -9.80 -19.77 2.94
CA ILE A 2 -11.07 -19.03 3.15
C ILE A 2 -11.13 -17.95 2.09
N HIS A 3 -12.20 -17.91 1.29
CA HIS A 3 -12.50 -16.82 0.36
C HIS A 3 -13.37 -15.79 1.06
N LEU A 4 -12.91 -14.55 1.11
CA LEU A 4 -13.62 -13.45 1.76
C LEU A 4 -14.45 -12.61 0.77
N GLY A 5 -14.25 -12.80 -0.53
CA GLY A 5 -15.01 -12.10 -1.58
C GLY A 5 -14.38 -10.80 -2.04
N ASP A 6 -15.22 -9.81 -2.32
CA ASP A 6 -14.81 -8.52 -2.85
C ASP A 6 -14.10 -7.67 -1.78
N ILE A 7 -12.89 -7.21 -2.08
CA ILE A 7 -12.08 -6.42 -1.17
C ILE A 7 -12.76 -5.11 -0.71
N THR A 8 -13.63 -4.55 -1.53
CA THR A 8 -14.39 -3.32 -1.18
C THR A 8 -15.46 -3.55 -0.12
N GLN A 9 -15.85 -4.81 0.10
CA GLN A 9 -16.87 -5.23 1.07
C GLN A 9 -16.30 -5.86 2.33
N ILE A 10 -14.97 -6.07 2.36
CA ILE A 10 -14.29 -6.69 3.49
C ILE A 10 -13.86 -5.61 4.48
N HIS A 11 -14.03 -5.87 5.77
CA HIS A 11 -13.49 -5.05 6.85
C HIS A 11 -12.30 -5.74 7.50
N GLY A 12 -11.18 -5.05 7.62
CA GLY A 12 -9.96 -5.58 8.25
C GLY A 12 -10.17 -5.98 9.72
N TYR A 13 -11.16 -5.39 10.38
CA TYR A 13 -11.57 -5.75 11.74
C TYR A 13 -12.13 -7.18 11.86
N ASP A 14 -12.68 -7.74 10.78
CA ASP A 14 -13.31 -9.07 10.77
C ASP A 14 -12.33 -10.17 10.33
N ILE A 15 -11.18 -9.79 9.77
CA ILE A 15 -10.17 -10.74 9.28
C ILE A 15 -9.33 -11.26 10.46
N PRO A 16 -9.11 -12.58 10.60
CA PRO A 16 -8.18 -13.10 11.58
C PRO A 16 -6.79 -12.46 11.44
N PRO A 17 -6.10 -12.15 12.55
CA PRO A 17 -4.78 -11.51 12.47
C PRO A 17 -3.77 -12.37 11.72
N VAL A 18 -3.08 -11.77 10.76
CA VAL A 18 -2.00 -12.40 9.97
C VAL A 18 -0.73 -11.56 10.05
N ASP A 19 0.42 -12.17 9.93
CA ASP A 19 1.70 -11.47 9.98
C ASP A 19 2.07 -10.79 8.66
N CYS A 20 1.61 -11.35 7.54
CA CYS A 20 1.95 -10.87 6.21
C CYS A 20 0.69 -10.79 5.34
N ILE A 21 0.58 -9.70 4.60
CA ILE A 21 -0.39 -9.52 3.52
C ILE A 21 0.35 -9.41 2.21
N THR A 22 -0.10 -10.15 1.21
CA THR A 22 0.38 -10.03 -0.16
C THR A 22 -0.73 -9.56 -1.06
N GLY A 23 -0.43 -8.70 -2.02
CA GLY A 23 -1.40 -8.26 -3.00
C GLY A 23 -0.74 -7.62 -4.20
N GLY A 24 -1.40 -7.75 -5.35
CA GLY A 24 -1.06 -7.06 -6.59
C GLY A 24 -2.23 -6.23 -7.04
N SER A 25 -2.03 -4.95 -7.27
CA SER A 25 -3.01 -4.13 -7.97
C SER A 25 -2.76 -4.21 -9.47
N PRO A 26 -3.80 -4.26 -10.32
CA PRO A 26 -3.63 -4.21 -11.75
C PRO A 26 -2.84 -2.97 -12.16
N CYS A 27 -1.82 -3.13 -13.04
CA CYS A 27 -0.95 -2.03 -13.48
C CYS A 27 -1.69 -0.88 -14.15
N GLN A 28 -2.87 -1.16 -14.69
CA GLN A 28 -3.74 -0.17 -15.30
C GLN A 28 -4.25 0.87 -14.30
N ASP A 29 -4.17 0.58 -13.03
CA ASP A 29 -4.65 1.45 -11.96
C ASP A 29 -3.66 2.54 -11.56
N LEU A 30 -2.38 2.31 -11.85
CA LEU A 30 -1.31 3.30 -11.64
C LEU A 30 -0.87 3.99 -12.94
N SER A 31 -1.26 3.46 -14.11
CA SER A 31 -0.94 4.08 -15.38
C SER A 31 -2.04 5.06 -15.77
N VAL A 32 -1.75 6.32 -15.68
CA VAL A 32 -2.56 7.43 -16.22
C VAL A 32 -2.47 7.46 -17.75
N ALA A 33 -2.81 6.35 -18.42
CA ALA A 33 -3.08 6.38 -19.85
C ALA A 33 -4.57 6.70 -20.03
N GLY A 34 -4.94 7.97 -19.86
CA GLY A 34 -6.22 8.42 -20.35
C GLY A 34 -7.13 9.22 -19.41
N LYS A 35 -6.61 10.04 -18.57
CA LYS A 35 -7.20 11.22 -17.91
C LYS A 35 -6.56 11.41 -16.55
N ARG A 36 -5.95 12.55 -16.35
CA ARG A 36 -5.31 13.09 -15.13
C ARG A 36 -6.24 13.11 -13.90
N ALA A 37 -6.71 11.95 -13.47
CA ALA A 37 -7.40 11.82 -12.21
C ALA A 37 -6.48 11.02 -11.30
N GLY A 38 -5.53 11.67 -10.64
CA GLY A 38 -4.59 11.06 -9.71
C GLY A 38 -5.17 9.89 -8.90
N LEU A 39 -4.62 9.52 -7.78
CA LEU A 39 -5.11 8.46 -6.86
C LEU A 39 -6.62 8.52 -6.49
N SER A 40 -7.38 9.51 -6.99
CA SER A 40 -8.83 9.64 -6.90
C SER A 40 -9.62 8.92 -8.00
N GLY A 41 -8.96 8.26 -8.97
CA GLY A 41 -9.65 7.47 -10.00
C GLY A 41 -10.15 6.13 -9.44
N GLU A 42 -11.31 5.65 -9.93
CA GLU A 42 -11.93 4.37 -9.52
C GLU A 42 -10.97 3.16 -9.51
N ARG A 43 -9.87 3.22 -10.24
CA ARG A 43 -8.91 2.12 -10.43
C ARG A 43 -7.75 2.12 -9.47
N SER A 44 -7.38 3.25 -8.88
CA SER A 44 -6.47 3.30 -7.73
C SER A 44 -7.15 2.79 -6.46
N GLY A 45 -8.46 2.63 -6.51
CA GLY A 45 -9.29 2.16 -5.41
C GLY A 45 -8.82 0.83 -4.82
N LEU A 46 -8.44 -0.17 -5.64
CA LEU A 46 -8.09 -1.49 -5.12
C LEU A 46 -6.79 -1.49 -4.28
N PHE A 47 -5.79 -0.71 -4.66
CA PHE A 47 -4.60 -0.52 -3.82
C PHE A 47 -4.96 0.19 -2.52
N MET A 48 -5.79 1.23 -2.58
CA MET A 48 -6.24 1.96 -1.40
C MET A 48 -7.10 1.10 -0.47
N GLU A 49 -7.91 0.19 -1.03
CA GLU A 49 -8.65 -0.80 -0.26
C GLU A 49 -7.70 -1.77 0.48
N GLN A 50 -6.62 -2.20 -0.17
CA GLN A 50 -5.60 -3.01 0.49
C GLN A 50 -4.95 -2.25 1.65
N ILE A 51 -4.61 -0.97 1.48
CA ILE A 51 -4.09 -0.09 2.53
C ILE A 51 -5.11 0.07 3.66
N ARG A 52 -6.39 0.28 3.33
CA ARG A 52 -7.48 0.38 4.32
C ARG A 52 -7.57 -0.85 5.20
N ILE A 53 -7.62 -2.03 4.57
CA ILE A 53 -7.70 -3.30 5.31
C ILE A 53 -6.50 -3.47 6.25
N VAL A 54 -5.28 -3.18 5.79
CA VAL A 54 -4.09 -3.26 6.64
C VAL A 54 -4.18 -2.31 7.83
N LYS A 55 -4.64 -1.06 7.62
CA LYS A 55 -4.84 -0.09 8.71
C LYS A 55 -5.86 -0.61 9.73
N GLU A 56 -7.00 -1.11 9.28
CA GLU A 56 -8.07 -1.65 10.14
C GLU A 56 -7.59 -2.85 10.95
N MET A 57 -6.87 -3.79 10.33
CA MET A 57 -6.29 -4.94 11.03
C MET A 57 -5.29 -4.51 12.09
N ARG A 58 -4.41 -3.57 11.79
CA ARG A 58 -3.42 -3.05 12.74
C ARG A 58 -4.08 -2.30 13.90
N GLU A 59 -5.13 -1.54 13.62
CA GLU A 59 -5.89 -0.83 14.65
C GLU A 59 -6.56 -1.83 15.61
N ARG A 60 -7.21 -2.87 15.07
CA ARG A 60 -7.76 -3.94 15.91
C ARG A 60 -6.69 -4.63 16.76
N ASP A 61 -5.51 -4.87 16.19
CA ASP A 61 -4.42 -5.53 16.94
C ASP A 61 -3.90 -4.65 18.09
N ARG A 62 -3.87 -3.30 17.89
CA ARG A 62 -3.59 -2.32 18.96
C ARG A 62 -4.66 -2.35 20.05
N GLN A 63 -5.93 -2.36 19.67
CA GLN A 63 -7.05 -2.44 20.61
C GLN A 63 -7.01 -3.73 21.44
N ASN A 64 -6.45 -4.81 20.87
CA ASN A 64 -6.20 -6.07 21.57
C ASN A 64 -4.90 -6.09 22.41
N GLY A 65 -4.25 -4.94 22.58
CA GLY A 65 -3.09 -4.75 23.49
C GLY A 65 -1.72 -4.99 22.85
N ARG A 66 -1.61 -5.15 21.52
CA ARG A 66 -0.31 -5.25 20.86
C ARG A 66 0.30 -3.86 20.66
N THR A 67 1.62 -3.79 20.77
CA THR A 67 2.37 -2.54 20.69
C THR A 67 3.61 -2.66 19.79
N GLY A 68 4.06 -1.54 19.25
CA GLY A 68 5.29 -1.44 18.48
C GLY A 68 5.31 -2.38 17.27
N PHE A 69 6.44 -3.05 17.07
CA PHE A 69 6.65 -3.95 15.93
C PHE A 69 5.84 -5.28 16.02
N LEU A 70 5.19 -5.54 17.15
CA LEU A 70 4.32 -6.71 17.31
C LEU A 70 2.93 -6.51 16.70
N ILE A 71 2.55 -5.29 16.35
CA ILE A 71 1.26 -4.98 15.71
C ILE A 71 1.20 -5.61 14.32
N ARG A 72 0.15 -6.39 14.05
CA ARG A 72 -0.03 -7.14 12.81
C ARG A 72 -1.04 -6.48 11.88
N PRO A 73 -0.89 -6.62 10.55
CA PRO A 73 0.23 -7.24 9.83
C PRO A 73 1.55 -6.48 10.01
N ARG A 74 2.65 -7.23 10.07
CA ARG A 74 4.01 -6.66 10.15
C ARG A 74 4.64 -6.45 8.79
N TYR A 75 4.21 -7.24 7.81
CA TYR A 75 4.75 -7.25 6.46
C TYR A 75 3.65 -7.06 5.43
N MET A 76 3.95 -6.27 4.42
CA MET A 76 3.13 -6.11 3.23
C MET A 76 4.00 -6.35 2.01
N VAL A 77 3.60 -7.29 1.16
CA VAL A 77 4.25 -7.54 -0.12
C VAL A 77 3.33 -7.04 -1.22
N TRP A 78 3.81 -6.06 -1.97
CA TRP A 78 3.09 -5.54 -3.11
C TRP A 78 3.75 -6.05 -4.40
N GLU A 79 3.01 -6.86 -5.15
CA GLU A 79 3.42 -7.38 -6.45
C GLU A 79 2.97 -6.43 -7.55
N ASN A 80 3.87 -6.09 -8.46
CA ASN A 80 3.51 -5.27 -9.61
C ASN A 80 4.48 -5.46 -10.77
N VAL A 81 4.10 -4.94 -11.95
CA VAL A 81 4.97 -5.00 -13.14
C VAL A 81 6.04 -3.90 -13.11
N PRO A 82 7.17 -4.09 -13.80
CA PRO A 82 8.27 -3.11 -13.84
C PRO A 82 7.83 -1.69 -14.24
N GLY A 83 6.80 -1.57 -15.11
CA GLY A 83 6.25 -0.28 -15.52
C GLY A 83 5.67 0.57 -14.39
N ALA A 84 5.25 -0.04 -13.29
CA ALA A 84 4.74 0.68 -12.12
C ALA A 84 5.79 1.61 -11.48
N PHE A 85 7.07 1.24 -11.57
CA PHE A 85 8.18 2.03 -11.01
C PHE A 85 8.49 3.29 -11.81
N SER A 86 8.16 3.31 -13.11
CA SER A 86 8.44 4.43 -14.02
C SER A 86 7.20 5.23 -14.40
N SER A 87 6.01 4.78 -14.00
CA SER A 87 4.76 5.46 -14.26
C SER A 87 4.81 6.90 -13.73
N ASN A 88 4.38 7.86 -14.56
CA ASN A 88 4.39 9.29 -14.23
C ASN A 88 5.77 9.77 -13.71
N LYS A 89 6.87 9.31 -14.36
CA LYS A 89 8.25 9.60 -13.93
C LYS A 89 8.57 9.18 -12.50
N GLY A 90 7.93 8.11 -12.01
CA GLY A 90 8.11 7.58 -10.67
C GLY A 90 7.20 8.19 -9.58
N ALA A 91 6.43 9.22 -9.91
CA ALA A 91 5.55 9.87 -8.94
C ALA A 91 4.47 8.93 -8.39
N ASP A 92 3.93 8.04 -9.22
CA ASP A 92 2.92 7.08 -8.79
C ASP A 92 3.51 6.08 -7.79
N PHE A 93 4.73 5.61 -8.04
CA PHE A 93 5.40 4.71 -7.10
C PHE A 93 5.79 5.41 -5.80
N LYS A 94 6.23 6.69 -5.87
CA LYS A 94 6.45 7.52 -4.66
C LYS A 94 5.19 7.55 -3.81
N THR A 95 4.03 7.80 -4.40
CA THR A 95 2.75 7.84 -3.69
C THR A 95 2.40 6.49 -3.05
N VAL A 96 2.65 5.36 -3.74
CA VAL A 96 2.47 4.03 -3.16
C VAL A 96 3.32 3.87 -1.89
N LEU A 97 4.58 4.26 -1.94
CA LEU A 97 5.48 4.19 -0.77
C LEU A 97 4.99 5.09 0.37
N GLU A 98 4.58 6.33 0.06
CA GLU A 98 4.03 7.25 1.06
C GLU A 98 2.79 6.69 1.76
N GLU A 99 1.87 6.08 1.02
CA GLU A 99 0.68 5.47 1.62
C GLU A 99 1.01 4.24 2.49
N ILE A 100 2.02 3.47 2.12
CA ILE A 100 2.52 2.37 2.95
C ILE A 100 3.15 2.90 4.25
N VAL A 101 3.96 3.94 4.17
CA VAL A 101 4.57 4.57 5.37
C VAL A 101 3.49 5.10 6.31
N LYS A 102 2.44 5.75 5.79
CA LYS A 102 1.29 6.25 6.58
C LYS A 102 0.51 5.18 7.34
N ILE A 103 0.77 3.89 7.11
CA ILE A 103 0.16 2.82 7.89
C ILE A 103 0.71 2.80 9.33
N SER A 104 1.98 3.15 9.51
CA SER A 104 2.67 3.06 10.81
C SER A 104 3.22 4.39 11.33
N GLU A 105 3.49 5.33 10.45
CA GLU A 105 4.13 6.61 10.76
C GLU A 105 3.18 7.79 10.52
N ASN A 106 3.20 8.76 11.41
CA ASN A 106 2.41 9.99 11.24
C ASN A 106 3.08 10.97 10.28
N GLU A 107 4.41 10.92 10.17
CA GLU A 107 5.19 11.75 9.27
C GLU A 107 5.81 10.89 8.18
N VAL A 108 5.58 11.29 6.94
CA VAL A 108 6.17 10.62 5.78
C VAL A 108 7.48 11.32 5.46
N PRO A 109 8.62 10.60 5.44
CA PRO A 109 9.88 11.19 5.02
C PRO A 109 9.79 11.60 3.54
N ASP A 110 10.50 12.67 3.16
CA ASP A 110 10.61 13.04 1.76
C ASP A 110 11.36 11.95 0.99
N LEU A 111 10.65 11.27 0.10
CA LEU A 111 11.20 10.21 -0.73
C LEU A 111 11.77 10.82 -2.01
N PRO A 112 13.09 10.77 -2.22
CA PRO A 112 13.69 11.37 -3.41
C PRO A 112 13.25 10.60 -4.66
N LEU A 113 12.81 11.34 -5.68
CA LEU A 113 12.65 10.81 -7.04
C LEU A 113 14.01 10.89 -7.74
N SER A 114 14.40 9.82 -8.42
CA SER A 114 15.61 9.87 -9.23
C SER A 114 15.40 10.72 -10.49
N ASP A 115 16.45 11.40 -10.93
CA ASP A 115 16.43 12.23 -12.16
C ASP A 115 16.12 11.42 -13.44
N ARG A 116 16.19 10.09 -13.37
CA ARG A 116 15.91 9.16 -14.47
C ARG A 116 14.49 8.60 -14.47
N GLY A 117 13.60 9.10 -13.59
CA GLY A 117 12.25 8.59 -13.44
C GLY A 117 12.22 7.22 -12.76
N GLY A 118 12.13 7.21 -11.47
CA GLY A 118 12.07 6.04 -10.59
C GLY A 118 12.61 6.40 -9.22
N VAL A 119 12.23 5.64 -8.21
CA VAL A 119 12.86 5.73 -6.90
C VAL A 119 14.27 5.17 -7.01
N ASP A 120 15.25 5.89 -6.48
CA ASP A 120 16.64 5.41 -6.43
C ASP A 120 16.68 4.01 -5.81
N LYS A 121 17.64 3.19 -6.23
CA LYS A 121 17.82 1.80 -5.78
C LYS A 121 18.19 1.66 -4.29
N SER A 122 18.19 2.75 -3.54
CA SER A 122 18.33 2.73 -2.10
C SER A 122 17.09 2.15 -1.45
N TRP A 123 17.24 1.05 -0.74
CA TRP A 123 16.17 0.39 -0.01
C TRP A 123 15.66 1.29 1.11
N VAL A 124 14.38 1.59 1.11
CA VAL A 124 13.72 2.25 2.24
C VAL A 124 13.24 1.18 3.19
N PHE A 125 13.85 1.09 4.36
CA PHE A 125 13.35 0.27 5.45
C PHE A 125 12.46 1.14 6.34
N VAL A 126 11.18 0.84 6.38
CA VAL A 126 10.26 1.36 7.40
C VAL A 126 10.25 0.36 8.55
N ARG A 127 10.65 0.80 9.73
CA ARG A 127 10.63 -0.01 10.96
C ARG A 127 9.29 0.10 11.68
#